data_4a581f7073f04b94b14c1ab473e234f1
#
_entry.id   4a581f7073f04b94b14c1ab473e234f1
#
_cell.length_a   1.000
_cell.length_b   1.000
_cell.length_c   1.000
_cell.angle_alpha   90.00
_cell.angle_beta   90.00
_cell.angle_gamma   90.00
#
_symmetry.space_group_name_H-M   'P 1'
#
loop_
_entity.id
_entity.type
_entity.pdbx_description
1 polymer ?
#
loop_
_entity_poly.entity_id
_entity_poly.type
_entity_poly.pdbx_seq_one_letter_code
_entity_poly.pdbx_strand_id
1 'polypeptide(L)'
;MLNIKNEIKSAFLENKTAVYISIILLLGTLIAGYVLQPYLQSIFDPVVDKLTEDVKNGVITLTFQTIFTNNILIVCRMFVLGIFFCFSGVILAYNGFFVGYYIASSQNLFRVLLYIIPHGIFEFSSCIIATASGFVLFHFLFRLVYNIAKPDFDYIELEDKFYNLTFKDKLVYSLEKNYDKLKQSLVLLGVAVILMAIAGVIEVYFTVPIANFILSIFG
;
A
#
# COMPACT_ATOMS: atom_id res chain seq x y z
N MET A 1 15.41 22.19 12.94
CA MET A 1 14.23 22.12 12.07
C MET A 1 14.30 20.83 11.27
N LEU A 2 13.35 19.90 11.44
CA LEU A 2 13.22 18.70 10.62
C LEU A 2 12.98 19.13 9.18
N ASN A 3 13.92 18.82 8.29
CA ASN A 3 13.72 19.09 6.87
C ASN A 3 12.90 17.94 6.27
N ILE A 4 11.57 18.09 6.26
CA ILE A 4 10.60 17.09 5.77
C ILE A 4 10.99 16.55 4.38
N LYS A 5 11.50 17.41 3.50
CA LYS A 5 11.96 17.01 2.15
C LYS A 5 13.11 16.00 2.22
N ASN A 6 14.06 16.19 3.13
CA ASN A 6 15.19 15.28 3.29
C ASN A 6 14.73 13.95 3.89
N GLU A 7 13.79 13.97 4.83
CA GLU A 7 13.22 12.76 5.43
C GLU A 7 12.48 11.90 4.40
N ILE A 8 11.64 12.53 3.57
CA ILE A 8 10.96 11.82 2.48
C ILE A 8 11.99 11.24 1.51
N LYS A 9 12.98 12.03 1.10
CA LYS A 9 14.03 11.56 0.18
C LYS A 9 14.81 10.38 0.76
N SER A 10 15.21 10.43 2.02
CA SER A 10 15.90 9.33 2.72
C SER A 10 15.02 8.09 2.79
N ALA A 11 13.73 8.24 3.17
CA ALA A 11 12.80 7.13 3.28
C ALA A 11 12.65 6.36 1.95
N PHE A 12 12.60 7.06 0.81
CA PHE A 12 12.53 6.42 -0.49
C PHE A 12 13.86 5.81 -0.94
N LEU A 13 14.97 6.53 -0.81
CA LEU A 13 16.27 6.07 -1.29
C LEU A 13 16.78 4.84 -0.53
N GLU A 14 16.63 4.85 0.79
CA GLU A 14 17.10 3.74 1.63
C GLU A 14 16.19 2.50 1.53
N ASN A 15 14.94 2.66 1.12
CA ASN A 15 13.99 1.56 1.02
C ASN A 15 13.51 1.33 -0.43
N LYS A 16 14.31 1.75 -1.42
CA LYS A 16 14.01 1.59 -2.85
C LYS A 16 13.68 0.16 -3.26
N THR A 17 14.32 -0.83 -2.65
CA THR A 17 14.05 -2.25 -2.92
C THR A 17 12.62 -2.63 -2.54
N ALA A 18 12.12 -2.18 -1.39
CA ALA A 18 10.74 -2.42 -0.98
C ALA A 18 9.75 -1.78 -1.97
N VAL A 19 10.04 -0.55 -2.43
CA VAL A 19 9.22 0.15 -3.43
C VAL A 19 9.23 -0.61 -4.76
N TYR A 20 10.40 -1.04 -5.26
CA TYR A 20 10.48 -1.81 -6.51
C TYR A 20 9.77 -3.15 -6.44
N ILE A 21 9.89 -3.88 -5.32
CA ILE A 21 9.15 -5.13 -5.11
C ILE A 21 7.65 -4.86 -5.17
N SER A 22 7.17 -3.81 -4.53
CA SER A 22 5.75 -3.44 -4.55
C SER A 22 5.26 -3.06 -5.95
N ILE A 23 6.07 -2.34 -6.74
CA ILE A 23 5.75 -2.02 -8.15
C ILE A 23 5.63 -3.30 -8.98
N ILE A 24 6.63 -4.17 -8.90
CA ILE A 24 6.64 -5.44 -9.65
C ILE A 24 5.46 -6.31 -9.26
N LEU A 25 5.14 -6.37 -7.97
CA LEU A 25 4.02 -7.14 -7.46
C LEU A 25 2.68 -6.62 -8.00
N LEU A 26 2.44 -5.30 -7.93
CA LEU A 26 1.21 -4.69 -8.46
C LEU A 26 1.08 -4.94 -9.96
N LEU A 27 2.10 -4.60 -10.75
CA LEU A 27 2.05 -4.74 -12.20
C LEU A 27 1.92 -6.20 -12.62
N GLY A 28 2.67 -7.10 -11.97
CA GLY A 28 2.61 -8.54 -12.25
C GLY A 28 1.22 -9.13 -11.97
N THR A 29 0.61 -8.76 -10.84
CA THR A 29 -0.74 -9.25 -10.50
C THR A 29 -1.84 -8.61 -11.33
N LEU A 30 -1.70 -7.34 -11.72
CA LEU A 30 -2.60 -6.68 -12.66
C LEU A 30 -2.60 -7.39 -14.03
N ILE A 31 -1.42 -7.67 -14.56
CA ILE A 31 -1.27 -8.43 -15.82
C ILE A 31 -1.84 -9.85 -15.64
N ALA A 32 -1.55 -10.51 -14.52
CA ALA A 32 -2.08 -11.85 -14.24
C ALA A 32 -3.62 -11.85 -14.19
N GLY A 33 -4.24 -10.88 -13.51
CA GLY A 33 -5.68 -10.73 -13.46
C GLY A 33 -6.30 -10.53 -14.84
N TYR A 34 -5.67 -9.69 -15.66
CA TYR A 34 -6.11 -9.45 -17.03
C TYR A 34 -6.03 -10.71 -17.90
N VAL A 35 -4.91 -11.42 -17.87
CA VAL A 35 -4.66 -12.62 -18.69
C VAL A 35 -5.49 -13.82 -18.24
N LEU A 36 -5.67 -13.98 -16.93
CA LEU A 36 -6.38 -15.13 -16.35
C LEU A 36 -7.90 -14.93 -16.29
N GLN A 37 -8.42 -13.77 -16.66
CA GLN A 37 -9.85 -13.46 -16.63
C GLN A 37 -10.72 -14.57 -17.29
N PRO A 38 -10.42 -15.08 -18.51
CA PRO A 38 -11.29 -16.08 -19.14
C PRO A 38 -11.39 -17.40 -18.36
N TYR A 39 -10.39 -17.73 -17.55
CA TYR A 39 -10.33 -18.97 -16.76
C TYR A 39 -10.99 -18.83 -15.38
N LEU A 40 -11.26 -17.61 -14.93
CA LEU A 40 -11.71 -17.33 -13.57
C LEU A 40 -13.09 -16.69 -13.50
N GLN A 41 -13.80 -16.64 -14.63
CA GLN A 41 -15.16 -16.07 -14.74
C GLN A 41 -16.13 -16.66 -13.72
N SER A 42 -16.14 -17.98 -13.57
CA SER A 42 -17.04 -18.64 -12.61
C SER A 42 -16.83 -18.22 -11.15
N ILE A 43 -15.65 -17.72 -10.82
CA ILE A 43 -15.29 -17.31 -9.45
C ILE A 43 -15.50 -15.80 -9.25
N PHE A 44 -15.08 -14.98 -10.23
CA PHE A 44 -15.02 -13.53 -10.06
C PHE A 44 -16.19 -12.77 -10.66
N ASP A 45 -16.84 -13.30 -11.73
CA ASP A 45 -18.02 -12.63 -12.29
C ASP A 45 -19.14 -12.43 -11.26
N PRO A 46 -19.48 -13.41 -10.40
CA PRO A 46 -20.48 -13.19 -9.36
C PRO A 46 -20.11 -12.07 -8.38
N VAL A 47 -18.81 -11.84 -8.14
CA VAL A 47 -18.32 -10.77 -7.27
C VAL A 47 -18.48 -9.42 -7.96
N VAL A 48 -18.10 -9.33 -9.23
CA VAL A 48 -18.23 -8.10 -10.06
C VAL A 48 -19.70 -7.73 -10.25
N ASP A 49 -20.55 -8.72 -10.55
CA ASP A 49 -22.00 -8.51 -10.73
C ASP A 49 -22.65 -8.02 -9.45
N LYS A 50 -22.33 -8.64 -8.32
CA LYS A 50 -22.83 -8.20 -7.00
C LYS A 50 -22.40 -6.78 -6.67
N LEU A 51 -21.12 -6.43 -6.85
CA LEU A 51 -20.65 -5.06 -6.64
C LEU A 51 -21.39 -4.05 -7.53
N THR A 52 -21.59 -4.42 -8.79
CA THR A 52 -22.34 -3.58 -9.75
C THR A 52 -23.80 -3.40 -9.34
N GLU A 53 -24.44 -4.46 -8.87
CA GLU A 53 -25.81 -4.44 -8.37
C GLU A 53 -25.93 -3.62 -7.08
N ASP A 54 -25.02 -3.79 -6.13
CA ASP A 54 -24.99 -3.05 -4.86
C ASP A 54 -24.82 -1.53 -5.10
N VAL A 55 -24.02 -1.14 -6.10
CA VAL A 55 -23.92 0.27 -6.53
C VAL A 55 -25.21 0.76 -7.17
N LYS A 56 -25.82 -0.02 -8.09
CA LYS A 56 -27.08 0.36 -8.75
C LYS A 56 -28.25 0.48 -7.79
N ASN A 57 -28.31 -0.38 -6.79
CA ASN A 57 -29.36 -0.41 -5.78
C ASN A 57 -29.13 0.60 -4.64
N GLY A 58 -28.04 1.37 -4.68
CA GLY A 58 -27.69 2.37 -3.66
C GLY A 58 -27.25 1.77 -2.31
N VAL A 59 -26.97 0.46 -2.26
CA VAL A 59 -26.39 -0.21 -1.07
C VAL A 59 -24.98 0.31 -0.84
N ILE A 60 -24.21 0.49 -1.91
CA ILE A 60 -22.91 1.17 -1.90
C ILE A 60 -23.11 2.56 -2.52
N THR A 61 -23.05 3.58 -1.68
CA THR A 61 -23.12 4.97 -2.14
C THR A 61 -21.72 5.46 -2.53
N LEU A 62 -21.57 5.90 -3.78
CA LEU A 62 -20.29 6.44 -4.29
C LEU A 62 -20.11 7.91 -3.87
N THR A 63 -20.10 8.16 -2.53
CA THR A 63 -19.77 9.46 -1.97
C THR A 63 -18.28 9.55 -1.70
N PHE A 64 -17.75 10.78 -1.67
CA PHE A 64 -16.36 11.00 -1.27
C PHE A 64 -16.01 10.32 0.05
N GLN A 65 -16.88 10.43 1.05
CA GLN A 65 -16.65 9.84 2.36
C GLN A 65 -16.55 8.31 2.31
N THR A 66 -17.43 7.63 1.56
CA THR A 66 -17.45 6.16 1.44
C THR A 66 -16.20 5.67 0.72
N ILE A 67 -15.88 6.28 -0.43
CA ILE A 67 -14.71 5.93 -1.25
C ILE A 67 -13.42 6.19 -0.46
N PHE A 68 -13.29 7.39 0.07
CA PHE A 68 -12.10 7.78 0.84
C PHE A 68 -11.88 6.89 2.05
N THR A 69 -12.93 6.63 2.84
CA THR A 69 -12.82 5.78 4.04
C THR A 69 -12.39 4.35 3.67
N ASN A 70 -13.00 3.77 2.62
CA ASN A 70 -12.63 2.43 2.18
C ASN A 70 -11.16 2.36 1.72
N ASN A 71 -10.74 3.30 0.90
CA ASN A 71 -9.40 3.34 0.34
C ASN A 71 -8.33 3.62 1.40
N ILE A 72 -8.59 4.51 2.37
CA ILE A 72 -7.70 4.74 3.52
C ILE A 72 -7.59 3.50 4.40
N LEU A 73 -8.70 2.77 4.63
CA LEU A 73 -8.65 1.52 5.37
C LEU A 73 -7.77 0.47 4.69
N ILE A 74 -7.77 0.40 3.37
CA ILE A 74 -6.89 -0.50 2.61
C ILE A 74 -5.42 -0.10 2.84
N VAL A 75 -5.07 1.18 2.74
CA VAL A 75 -3.72 1.70 3.02
C VAL A 75 -3.28 1.37 4.45
N CYS A 76 -4.15 1.61 5.43
CA CYS A 76 -3.86 1.29 6.82
C CYS A 76 -3.70 -0.22 7.06
N ARG A 77 -4.52 -1.05 6.41
CA ARG A 77 -4.39 -2.51 6.48
C ARG A 77 -3.07 -2.99 5.88
N MET A 78 -2.65 -2.45 4.72
CA MET A 78 -1.35 -2.75 4.13
C MET A 78 -0.20 -2.43 5.08
N PHE A 79 -0.26 -1.30 5.78
CA PHE A 79 0.75 -0.91 6.75
C PHE A 79 0.74 -1.82 7.97
N VAL A 80 -0.39 -1.95 8.66
CA VAL A 80 -0.51 -2.70 9.91
C VAL A 80 -0.22 -4.19 9.70
N LEU A 81 -0.75 -4.79 8.64
CA LEU A 81 -0.52 -6.20 8.33
C LEU A 81 0.90 -6.45 7.77
N GLY A 82 1.66 -5.38 7.48
CA GLY A 82 3.09 -5.45 7.25
C GLY A 82 3.88 -6.08 8.39
N ILE A 83 3.36 -6.05 9.63
CA ILE A 83 3.90 -6.78 10.78
C ILE A 83 4.10 -8.28 10.46
N PHE A 84 3.26 -8.85 9.64
CA PHE A 84 3.31 -10.25 9.20
C PHE A 84 3.89 -10.37 7.78
N PHE A 85 5.07 -9.94 7.55
CA PHE A 85 5.92 -9.98 6.34
C PHE A 85 5.20 -9.94 4.99
N CYS A 86 4.40 -10.95 4.63
CA CYS A 86 3.82 -11.07 3.28
C CYS A 86 2.40 -10.49 3.16
N PHE A 87 1.69 -10.18 4.25
CA PHE A 87 0.28 -9.79 4.16
C PHE A 87 0.05 -8.44 3.48
N SER A 88 0.96 -7.46 3.65
CA SER A 88 0.91 -6.21 2.85
C SER A 88 0.95 -6.51 1.36
N GLY A 89 1.86 -7.40 0.95
CA GLY A 89 1.99 -7.83 -0.44
C GLY A 89 0.77 -8.59 -0.95
N VAL A 90 0.15 -9.43 -0.11
CA VAL A 90 -1.07 -10.16 -0.48
C VAL A 90 -2.23 -9.19 -0.76
N ILE A 91 -2.41 -8.16 0.08
CA ILE A 91 -3.45 -7.15 -0.15
C ILE A 91 -3.18 -6.40 -1.46
N LEU A 92 -1.92 -5.98 -1.70
CA LEU A 92 -1.53 -5.31 -2.93
C LEU A 92 -1.76 -6.19 -4.16
N ALA A 93 -1.36 -7.46 -4.07
CA ALA A 93 -1.53 -8.45 -5.12
C ALA A 93 -3.01 -8.68 -5.45
N TYR A 94 -3.86 -8.78 -4.44
CA TYR A 94 -5.31 -8.91 -4.62
C TYR A 94 -5.90 -7.68 -5.33
N ASN A 95 -5.53 -6.46 -4.89
CA ASN A 95 -6.00 -5.23 -5.54
C ASN A 95 -5.55 -5.16 -7.01
N GLY A 96 -4.26 -5.40 -7.30
CA GLY A 96 -3.77 -5.41 -8.67
C GLY A 96 -4.47 -6.45 -9.54
N PHE A 97 -4.62 -7.67 -9.02
CA PHE A 97 -5.28 -8.76 -9.71
C PHE A 97 -6.75 -8.44 -10.02
N PHE A 98 -7.50 -7.94 -9.03
CA PHE A 98 -8.91 -7.62 -9.19
C PHE A 98 -9.14 -6.50 -10.21
N VAL A 99 -8.31 -5.45 -10.19
CA VAL A 99 -8.37 -4.37 -11.20
C VAL A 99 -8.05 -4.89 -12.59
N GLY A 100 -7.02 -5.74 -12.73
CA GLY A 100 -6.70 -6.39 -14.01
C GLY A 100 -7.85 -7.25 -14.54
N TYR A 101 -8.44 -8.05 -13.67
CA TYR A 101 -9.62 -8.85 -13.98
C TYR A 101 -10.81 -7.98 -14.43
N TYR A 102 -11.12 -6.93 -13.67
CA TYR A 102 -12.22 -6.01 -13.97
C TYR A 102 -12.04 -5.31 -15.32
N ILE A 103 -10.82 -4.88 -15.65
CA ILE A 103 -10.49 -4.28 -16.94
C ILE A 103 -10.76 -5.29 -18.08
N ALA A 104 -10.33 -6.55 -17.91
CA ALA A 104 -10.50 -7.60 -18.91
C ALA A 104 -11.98 -8.03 -19.10
N SER A 105 -12.78 -7.97 -18.04
CA SER A 105 -14.22 -8.30 -18.08
C SER A 105 -15.07 -7.23 -18.81
N SER A 106 -14.48 -6.06 -19.06
CA SER A 106 -15.20 -4.94 -19.66
C SER A 106 -15.43 -5.14 -21.16
N GLN A 107 -16.66 -4.85 -21.64
CA GLN A 107 -17.01 -4.84 -23.06
C GLN A 107 -16.34 -3.67 -23.83
N ASN A 108 -15.98 -2.60 -23.15
CA ASN A 108 -15.36 -1.41 -23.75
C ASN A 108 -14.12 -0.98 -22.94
N LEU A 109 -12.96 -1.51 -23.37
CA LEU A 109 -11.68 -1.25 -22.74
C LEU A 109 -11.37 0.26 -22.65
N PHE A 110 -11.59 1.01 -23.75
CA PHE A 110 -11.30 2.44 -23.78
C PHE A 110 -12.11 3.19 -22.72
N ARG A 111 -13.40 2.89 -22.64
CA ARG A 111 -14.30 3.52 -21.67
C ARG A 111 -13.87 3.22 -20.21
N VAL A 112 -13.59 1.95 -19.91
CA VAL A 112 -13.17 1.57 -18.54
C VAL A 112 -11.86 2.22 -18.15
N LEU A 113 -10.88 2.29 -19.06
CA LEU A 113 -9.62 2.96 -18.79
C LEU A 113 -9.79 4.46 -18.51
N LEU A 114 -10.71 5.14 -19.21
CA LEU A 114 -11.05 6.54 -18.94
C LEU A 114 -11.61 6.77 -17.53
N TYR A 115 -12.33 5.79 -16.98
CA TYR A 115 -12.85 5.87 -15.62
C TYR A 115 -11.83 5.45 -14.55
N ILE A 116 -10.80 4.64 -14.89
CA ILE A 116 -9.81 4.18 -13.92
C ILE A 116 -8.58 5.09 -13.88
N ILE A 117 -8.03 5.49 -15.02
CA ILE A 117 -6.72 6.15 -15.10
C ILE A 117 -6.62 7.45 -14.29
N PRO A 118 -7.62 8.37 -14.30
CA PRO A 118 -7.45 9.67 -13.65
C PRO A 118 -7.13 9.59 -12.15
N HIS A 119 -7.84 8.75 -11.41
CA HIS A 119 -7.58 8.54 -9.98
C HIS A 119 -6.63 7.37 -9.71
N GLY A 120 -6.65 6.33 -10.56
CA GLY A 120 -5.87 5.10 -10.39
C GLY A 120 -4.37 5.34 -10.34
N ILE A 121 -3.82 6.33 -11.04
CA ILE A 121 -2.40 6.69 -10.96
C ILE A 121 -2.01 7.02 -9.51
N PHE A 122 -2.82 7.81 -8.81
CA PHE A 122 -2.57 8.19 -7.42
C PHE A 122 -2.88 7.06 -6.45
N GLU A 123 -3.95 6.32 -6.68
CA GLU A 123 -4.38 5.18 -5.87
C GLU A 123 -3.35 4.06 -5.90
N PHE A 124 -2.92 3.62 -7.09
CA PHE A 124 -1.88 2.60 -7.23
C PHE A 124 -0.55 3.03 -6.65
N SER A 125 -0.16 4.28 -6.85
CA SER A 125 1.05 4.84 -6.22
C SER A 125 0.94 4.81 -4.70
N SER A 126 -0.21 5.14 -4.14
CA SER A 126 -0.49 5.05 -2.71
C SER A 126 -0.37 3.61 -2.21
N CYS A 127 -1.00 2.65 -2.87
CA CYS A 127 -0.95 1.23 -2.50
C CYS A 127 0.47 0.66 -2.56
N ILE A 128 1.26 1.02 -3.59
CA ILE A 128 2.67 0.64 -3.71
C ILE A 128 3.47 1.16 -2.51
N ILE A 129 3.32 2.44 -2.18
CA ILE A 129 4.07 3.07 -1.09
C ILE A 129 3.60 2.55 0.28
N ALA A 130 2.31 2.30 0.47
CA ALA A 130 1.75 1.71 1.68
C ALA A 130 2.30 0.29 1.92
N THR A 131 2.39 -0.51 0.86
CA THR A 131 2.98 -1.86 0.93
C THR A 131 4.47 -1.80 1.24
N ALA A 132 5.21 -0.91 0.57
CA ALA A 132 6.63 -0.68 0.88
C ALA A 132 6.84 -0.23 2.33
N SER A 133 5.97 0.65 2.85
CA SER A 133 5.93 1.07 4.24
C SER A 133 5.74 -0.12 5.19
N GLY A 134 4.82 -1.04 4.87
CA GLY A 134 4.59 -2.28 5.62
C GLY A 134 5.83 -3.20 5.63
N PHE A 135 6.54 -3.35 4.50
CA PHE A 135 7.79 -4.11 4.44
C PHE A 135 8.90 -3.47 5.28
N VAL A 136 8.98 -2.13 5.31
CA VAL A 136 9.96 -1.41 6.16
C VAL A 136 9.60 -1.57 7.63
N LEU A 137 8.31 -1.56 7.99
CA LEU A 137 7.84 -1.83 9.35
C LEU A 137 8.21 -3.26 9.78
N PHE A 138 8.01 -4.25 8.92
CA PHE A 138 8.46 -5.62 9.19
C PHE A 138 9.97 -5.68 9.43
N HIS A 139 10.76 -5.02 8.59
CA HIS A 139 12.22 -4.98 8.73
C HIS A 139 12.64 -4.37 10.08
N PHE A 140 11.96 -3.28 10.50
CA PHE A 140 12.17 -2.69 11.82
C PHE A 140 11.90 -3.70 12.94
N LEU A 141 10.72 -4.35 12.91
CA LEU A 141 10.33 -5.34 13.93
C LEU A 141 11.25 -6.56 13.96
N PHE A 142 11.62 -7.06 12.77
CA PHE A 142 12.58 -8.16 12.67
C PHE A 142 13.93 -7.81 13.32
N ARG A 143 14.46 -6.63 13.02
CA ARG A 143 15.72 -6.16 13.63
C ARG A 143 15.58 -5.94 15.12
N LEU A 144 14.44 -5.43 15.57
CA LEU A 144 14.18 -5.25 17.01
C LEU A 144 14.25 -6.60 17.74
N VAL A 145 13.52 -7.60 17.27
CA VAL A 145 13.52 -8.94 17.87
C VAL A 145 14.89 -9.60 17.76
N TYR A 146 15.52 -9.51 16.58
CA TYR A 146 16.85 -10.07 16.34
C TYR A 146 17.91 -9.50 17.30
N ASN A 147 17.92 -8.19 17.50
CA ASN A 147 18.87 -7.54 18.40
C ASN A 147 18.66 -7.96 19.87
N ILE A 148 17.39 -8.11 20.30
CA ILE A 148 17.07 -8.55 21.67
C ILE A 148 17.49 -10.01 21.88
N ALA A 149 17.34 -10.86 20.85
CA ALA A 149 17.62 -12.29 20.93
C ALA A 149 19.12 -12.63 20.76
N LYS A 150 19.97 -11.67 20.40
CA LYS A 150 21.39 -11.90 20.14
C LYS A 150 22.16 -12.17 21.43
N PRO A 151 22.89 -13.30 21.57
CA PRO A 151 23.66 -13.62 22.79
C PRO A 151 24.75 -12.58 23.09
N ASP A 152 25.41 -12.04 22.06
CA ASP A 152 26.47 -11.02 22.21
C ASP A 152 25.97 -9.70 22.82
N PHE A 153 24.67 -9.57 23.03
CA PHE A 153 24.00 -8.39 23.58
C PHE A 153 23.66 -8.51 25.07
N ASP A 154 24.15 -9.57 25.71
CA ASP A 154 23.85 -9.81 27.13
C ASP A 154 24.71 -8.95 28.07
N TYR A 155 25.80 -8.37 27.57
CA TYR A 155 26.77 -7.66 28.38
C TYR A 155 27.19 -6.33 27.73
N ILE A 156 27.35 -5.29 28.55
CA ILE A 156 28.08 -4.06 28.19
C ILE A 156 29.34 -4.02 29.04
N GLU A 157 30.48 -3.83 28.40
CA GLU A 157 31.74 -3.57 29.05
C GLU A 157 31.90 -2.05 29.27
N LEU A 158 31.87 -1.63 30.50
CA LEU A 158 32.14 -0.26 30.91
C LEU A 158 33.25 -0.28 31.97
N GLU A 159 34.36 0.41 31.72
CA GLU A 159 35.47 0.53 32.66
C GLU A 159 35.97 -0.84 33.21
N ASP A 160 36.25 -1.79 32.31
CA ASP A 160 36.69 -3.16 32.64
C ASP A 160 35.70 -3.99 33.49
N LYS A 161 34.42 -3.60 33.53
CA LYS A 161 33.38 -4.36 34.20
C LYS A 161 32.27 -4.78 33.21
N PHE A 162 31.86 -6.04 33.28
CA PHE A 162 30.75 -6.57 32.52
C PHE A 162 29.44 -6.38 33.30
N TYR A 163 28.48 -5.69 32.71
CA TYR A 163 27.14 -5.50 33.26
C TYR A 163 26.12 -6.31 32.46
N ASN A 164 25.37 -7.17 33.15
CA ASN A 164 24.24 -7.87 32.55
C ASN A 164 23.12 -6.88 32.17
N LEU A 165 22.73 -6.88 30.90
CA LEU A 165 21.63 -6.05 30.44
C LEU A 165 20.29 -6.69 30.80
N THR A 166 19.41 -5.90 31.38
CA THR A 166 18.02 -6.32 31.60
C THR A 166 17.27 -6.34 30.27
N PHE A 167 16.16 -7.08 30.19
CA PHE A 167 15.29 -7.07 29.01
C PHE A 167 14.86 -5.65 28.60
N LYS A 168 14.61 -4.79 29.60
CA LYS A 168 14.26 -3.39 29.36
C LYS A 168 15.39 -2.62 28.67
N ASP A 169 16.63 -2.80 29.12
CA ASP A 169 17.79 -2.11 28.53
C ASP A 169 18.00 -2.56 27.09
N LYS A 170 17.88 -3.86 26.81
CA LYS A 170 17.96 -4.43 25.46
C LYS A 170 16.86 -3.86 24.55
N LEU A 171 15.64 -3.75 25.05
CA LEU A 171 14.52 -3.19 24.31
C LEU A 171 14.74 -1.72 23.95
N VAL A 172 15.13 -0.90 24.94
CA VAL A 172 15.39 0.54 24.73
C VAL A 172 16.50 0.74 23.71
N TYR A 173 17.64 0.08 23.89
CA TYR A 173 18.74 0.17 22.94
C TYR A 173 18.35 -0.29 21.52
N SER A 174 17.61 -1.39 21.41
CA SER A 174 17.19 -1.90 20.11
C SER A 174 16.21 -0.96 19.42
N LEU A 175 15.31 -0.31 20.18
CA LEU A 175 14.41 0.72 19.67
C LEU A 175 15.20 1.93 19.16
N GLU A 176 16.12 2.47 19.95
CA GLU A 176 16.94 3.62 19.58
C GLU A 176 17.77 3.33 18.32
N LYS A 177 18.43 2.17 18.27
CA LYS A 177 19.25 1.75 17.13
C LYS A 177 18.48 1.62 15.83
N ASN A 178 17.19 1.24 15.88
CA ASN A 178 16.36 1.02 14.70
C ASN A 178 15.31 2.11 14.49
N TYR A 179 15.32 3.17 15.31
CA TYR A 179 14.31 4.25 15.26
C TYR A 179 14.17 4.87 13.87
N ASP A 180 15.27 5.03 13.14
CA ASP A 180 15.23 5.59 11.78
C ASP A 180 14.39 4.73 10.83
N LYS A 181 14.41 3.39 10.96
CA LYS A 181 13.56 2.51 10.14
C LYS A 181 12.08 2.65 10.46
N LEU A 182 11.74 2.76 11.74
CA LEU A 182 10.36 3.05 12.15
C LEU A 182 9.90 4.40 11.59
N LYS A 183 10.73 5.43 11.75
CA LYS A 183 10.45 6.77 11.22
C LYS A 183 10.26 6.76 9.71
N GLN A 184 11.13 6.07 8.97
CA GLN A 184 11.01 5.94 7.51
C GLN A 184 9.72 5.22 7.10
N SER A 185 9.32 4.16 7.82
CA SER A 185 8.05 3.48 7.52
C SER A 185 6.85 4.41 7.73
N LEU A 186 6.83 5.20 8.80
CA LEU A 186 5.76 6.17 9.06
C LEU A 186 5.75 7.32 8.05
N VAL A 187 6.91 7.79 7.59
CA VAL A 187 7.02 8.79 6.52
C VAL A 187 6.43 8.27 5.21
N LEU A 188 6.77 7.02 4.83
CA LEU A 188 6.19 6.39 3.64
C LEU A 188 4.67 6.23 3.77
N LEU A 189 4.17 5.80 4.94
CA LEU A 189 2.74 5.74 5.20
C LEU A 189 2.07 7.11 5.05
N GLY A 190 2.68 8.16 5.59
CA GLY A 190 2.15 9.53 5.44
C GLY A 190 2.04 9.95 3.98
N VAL A 191 3.04 9.65 3.16
CA VAL A 191 3.00 9.91 1.71
C VAL A 191 1.89 9.10 1.05
N ALA A 192 1.73 7.82 1.38
CA ALA A 192 0.66 6.98 0.85
C ALA A 192 -0.73 7.54 1.18
N VAL A 193 -0.96 7.97 2.43
CA VAL A 193 -2.22 8.57 2.86
C VAL A 193 -2.54 9.84 2.06
N ILE A 194 -1.55 10.71 1.83
CA ILE A 194 -1.73 11.94 1.04
C ILE A 194 -2.10 11.60 -0.40
N LEU A 195 -1.41 10.65 -1.04
CA LEU A 195 -1.73 10.23 -2.40
C LEU A 195 -3.12 9.61 -2.50
N MET A 196 -3.53 8.82 -1.51
CA MET A 196 -4.88 8.24 -1.46
C MET A 196 -5.95 9.33 -1.29
N ALA A 197 -5.68 10.37 -0.50
CA ALA A 197 -6.58 11.50 -0.38
C ALA A 197 -6.75 12.25 -1.71
N ILE A 198 -5.66 12.46 -2.45
CA ILE A 198 -5.68 13.05 -3.78
C ILE A 198 -6.48 12.17 -4.75
N ALA A 199 -6.25 10.85 -4.74
CA ALA A 199 -7.00 9.90 -5.55
C ALA A 199 -8.50 9.98 -5.30
N GLY A 200 -8.94 10.00 -4.05
CA GLY A 200 -10.35 10.12 -3.67
C GLY A 200 -11.00 11.42 -4.15
N VAL A 201 -10.29 12.55 -4.08
CA VAL A 201 -10.78 13.83 -4.62
C VAL A 201 -10.93 13.75 -6.15
N ILE A 202 -9.94 13.19 -6.84
CA ILE A 202 -9.99 13.05 -8.31
C ILE A 202 -11.11 12.11 -8.72
N GLU A 203 -11.29 10.99 -8.02
CA GLU A 203 -12.33 10.00 -8.30
C GLU A 203 -13.73 10.64 -8.27
N VAL A 204 -14.03 11.35 -7.19
CA VAL A 204 -15.37 11.89 -6.96
C VAL A 204 -15.69 13.10 -7.84
N TYR A 205 -14.73 14.00 -8.00
CA TYR A 205 -15.02 15.31 -8.63
C TYR A 205 -14.54 15.42 -10.08
N PHE A 206 -13.54 14.63 -10.48
CA PHE A 206 -12.89 14.83 -11.79
C PHE A 206 -13.01 13.64 -12.73
N THR A 207 -13.10 12.41 -12.22
CA THR A 207 -13.08 11.20 -13.07
C THR A 207 -14.22 11.18 -14.08
N VAL A 208 -15.47 11.37 -13.63
CA VAL A 208 -16.64 11.35 -14.51
C VAL A 208 -16.66 12.51 -15.50
N PRO A 209 -16.42 13.78 -15.08
CA PRO A 209 -16.31 14.90 -16.02
C PRO A 209 -15.23 14.71 -17.08
N ILE A 210 -14.03 14.26 -16.70
CA ILE A 210 -12.92 14.01 -17.64
C ILE A 210 -13.31 12.90 -18.64
N ALA A 211 -13.82 11.78 -18.13
CA ALA A 211 -14.22 10.67 -18.98
C ALA A 211 -15.30 11.06 -20.00
N ASN A 212 -16.35 11.79 -19.56
CA ASN A 212 -17.42 12.24 -20.43
C ASN A 212 -16.92 13.26 -21.47
N PHE A 213 -16.03 14.18 -21.08
CA PHE A 213 -15.43 15.11 -22.02
C PHE A 213 -14.65 14.40 -23.12
N ILE A 214 -13.81 13.42 -22.78
CA ILE A 214 -13.05 12.67 -23.77
C ILE A 214 -13.97 11.84 -24.66
N LEU A 215 -14.99 11.17 -24.09
CA LEU A 215 -15.97 10.41 -24.85
C LEU A 215 -16.81 11.29 -25.80
N SER A 216 -17.03 12.56 -25.49
CA SER A 216 -17.74 13.48 -26.40
C SER A 216 -16.91 13.87 -27.63
N ILE A 217 -15.57 13.71 -27.57
CA ILE A 217 -14.64 14.02 -28.67
C ILE A 217 -14.35 12.78 -29.52
N PHE A 218 -14.23 11.62 -28.90
CA PHE A 218 -13.68 10.39 -29.50
C PHE A 218 -14.66 9.19 -29.47
N GLY A 219 -15.84 9.35 -28.89
CA GLY A 219 -16.85 8.30 -28.72
C GLY A 219 -17.95 8.30 -29.75
#